data_fa8558f5000d8b22fe190fb711c328e6
#
_entry.id   fa8558f5000d8b22fe190fb711c328e6
#
_cell.length_a   1.000
_cell.length_b   1.000
_cell.length_c   1.000
_cell.angle_alpha   90.00
_cell.angle_beta   90.00
_cell.angle_gamma   90.00
#
_symmetry.space_group_name_H-M   'P 1'
#
loop_
_entity.id
_entity.type
_entity.pdbx_description
1 polymer ?
#
loop_
_entity_poly.entity_id
_entity_poly.type
_entity_poly.pdbx_seq_one_letter_code
_entity_poly.pdbx_strand_id
1 'polypeptide(L)'
;PDDHDPRPVRFAFVSCQNANLGAQNAYRRMIYEDDRAPEAEKLGFVLHLGDFIYELVWYPEDRKTYYTRQVRDIVRYPHGEKISDFHIPTTVEDYRAVYKAYLHDPELQDARAHFPFVPMWDNHEFSWQGWQSFQKFGPKTFPAQTRKVAAMQAFFEYQPARMIKSSGTSLATFEPPKVVDAPITKFDEHGLGQEPNNLAAIGSLRGHRTLRWGRNLDLIITDERSYRSEEPFSRHETDGLDDKDFSLFTAQEVIEILDGGRGYNNGKPPQTIRFGEKEIPNFRKDEPPQSILGAEQKAWFLEQLKNSKATWKIWGSTTGTLEERVDPQNLPDGLAAKKWPGEGYALTLAGDVSTAFLEKGEIYDFVREHGVTGFATVAGDLHSFWAGRSAKSLPPKKFEPVGLAFVTGSISAPGGWEANQYRFPKDEPLRPLWVGQGPQDQAPQPMINMLLRHGVRSCLEYVKSGDINKAREQSNPQLSPHLSFVDTGGHGYAVVRVSKGDMETEFVCIERPVNRSDQPDGGPLNYRVRFRAPMWRKGETPKLDTKVVEGDPKFSV
;
A
#
# COMPACT_ATOMS: atom_id res chain seq x y z
N PRO A 1 23.44 -15.14 6.19
CA PRO A 1 24.67 -15.11 5.37
C PRO A 1 25.62 -14.01 5.83
N ASP A 2 26.91 -14.23 5.61
CA ASP A 2 27.96 -13.24 5.81
C ASP A 2 27.74 -12.04 4.87
N ASP A 3 28.13 -10.82 5.28
CA ASP A 3 27.97 -9.59 4.49
C ASP A 3 28.72 -9.61 3.14
N HIS A 4 29.64 -10.54 2.97
CA HIS A 4 30.39 -10.76 1.73
C HIS A 4 29.82 -11.89 0.86
N ASP A 5 28.81 -12.61 1.31
CA ASP A 5 28.19 -13.70 0.56
C ASP A 5 27.68 -13.19 -0.80
N PRO A 6 28.23 -13.70 -1.92
CA PRO A 6 27.89 -13.21 -3.26
C PRO A 6 26.65 -13.84 -3.86
N ARG A 7 26.05 -14.84 -3.20
CA ARG A 7 24.90 -15.56 -3.76
C ARG A 7 23.72 -14.61 -4.01
N PRO A 8 22.90 -14.86 -5.03
CA PRO A 8 21.62 -14.18 -5.18
C PRO A 8 20.75 -14.37 -3.93
N VAL A 9 19.94 -13.38 -3.63
CA VAL A 9 18.95 -13.44 -2.56
C VAL A 9 17.57 -13.52 -3.20
N ARG A 10 16.75 -14.48 -2.76
CA ARG A 10 15.37 -14.63 -3.20
C ARG A 10 14.45 -14.62 -2.00
N PHE A 11 13.40 -13.79 -2.04
CA PHE A 11 12.40 -13.70 -0.98
C PHE A 11 11.03 -13.38 -1.57
N ALA A 12 9.97 -13.81 -0.88
CA ALA A 12 8.61 -13.37 -1.19
C ALA A 12 8.24 -12.16 -0.35
N PHE A 13 7.38 -11.27 -0.87
CA PHE A 13 6.72 -10.27 -0.05
C PHE A 13 5.21 -10.35 -0.21
N VAL A 14 4.51 -10.14 0.91
CA VAL A 14 3.07 -10.34 1.07
C VAL A 14 2.48 -9.28 1.98
N SER A 15 1.15 -9.09 1.90
CA SER A 15 0.39 -8.23 2.82
C SER A 15 -1.08 -8.59 2.82
N CYS A 16 -1.84 -8.01 3.72
CA CYS A 16 -3.30 -7.91 3.64
C CYS A 16 -4.01 -9.26 3.61
N GLN A 17 -3.85 -10.05 4.68
CA GLN A 17 -4.44 -11.39 4.82
C GLN A 17 -5.73 -11.35 5.67
N ASN A 18 -6.87 -10.96 5.09
CA ASN A 18 -8.14 -10.87 5.81
C ASN A 18 -8.84 -12.25 5.93
N ALA A 19 -8.68 -12.93 7.07
CA ALA A 19 -9.30 -14.23 7.33
C ALA A 19 -10.81 -14.16 7.56
N ASN A 20 -11.37 -13.01 7.93
CA ASN A 20 -12.82 -12.82 8.09
C ASN A 20 -13.55 -12.87 6.75
N LEU A 21 -12.87 -12.53 5.64
CA LEU A 21 -13.45 -12.41 4.30
C LEU A 21 -12.83 -13.31 3.23
N GLY A 22 -11.71 -13.95 3.50
CA GLY A 22 -11.00 -14.74 2.50
C GLY A 22 -10.17 -15.90 3.05
N ALA A 23 -9.64 -16.75 2.17
CA ALA A 23 -8.81 -17.89 2.47
C ALA A 23 -7.34 -17.62 2.15
N GLN A 24 -6.42 -18.32 2.80
CA GLN A 24 -4.98 -18.10 2.69
C GLN A 24 -4.31 -18.96 1.59
N ASN A 25 -5.03 -19.23 0.50
CA ASN A 25 -4.61 -20.14 -0.59
C ASN A 25 -3.24 -19.79 -1.20
N ALA A 26 -2.87 -18.51 -1.18
CA ALA A 26 -1.59 -18.02 -1.70
C ALA A 26 -0.38 -18.64 -0.97
N TYR A 27 -0.48 -18.88 0.34
CA TYR A 27 0.59 -19.55 1.09
C TYR A 27 0.79 -21.01 0.66
N ARG A 28 -0.31 -21.72 0.39
CA ARG A 28 -0.23 -23.08 -0.14
C ARG A 28 0.46 -23.11 -1.50
N ARG A 29 0.12 -22.17 -2.39
CA ARG A 29 0.80 -21.99 -3.68
C ARG A 29 2.29 -21.73 -3.49
N MET A 30 2.65 -20.83 -2.59
CA MET A 30 4.05 -20.46 -2.32
C MET A 30 4.87 -21.68 -1.85
N ILE A 31 4.36 -22.47 -0.92
CA ILE A 31 5.01 -23.70 -0.45
C ILE A 31 5.13 -24.72 -1.58
N TYR A 32 4.04 -24.96 -2.33
CA TYR A 32 4.02 -25.90 -3.44
C TYR A 32 5.07 -25.61 -4.51
N GLU A 33 5.27 -24.32 -4.83
CA GLU A 33 6.28 -23.89 -5.80
C GLU A 33 7.70 -23.96 -5.23
N ASP A 34 7.89 -23.57 -3.97
CA ASP A 34 9.20 -23.62 -3.31
C ASP A 34 9.70 -25.06 -3.14
N ASP A 35 8.82 -26.01 -2.78
CA ASP A 35 9.17 -27.43 -2.66
C ASP A 35 9.70 -28.02 -3.98
N ARG A 36 9.23 -27.49 -5.11
CA ARG A 36 9.61 -27.95 -6.47
C ARG A 36 10.74 -27.13 -7.09
N ALA A 37 11.10 -26.03 -6.45
CA ALA A 37 12.19 -25.19 -6.92
C ALA A 37 13.55 -25.87 -6.68
N PRO A 38 14.52 -25.71 -7.60
CA PRO A 38 15.91 -26.06 -7.32
C PRO A 38 16.41 -25.36 -6.05
N GLU A 39 17.31 -25.97 -5.31
CA GLU A 39 17.84 -25.44 -4.04
C GLU A 39 18.34 -23.97 -4.15
N ALA A 40 18.97 -23.63 -5.29
CA ALA A 40 19.48 -22.29 -5.54
C ALA A 40 18.38 -21.24 -5.82
N GLU A 41 17.13 -21.70 -6.02
CA GLU A 41 15.97 -20.86 -6.32
C GLU A 41 14.93 -20.85 -5.19
N LYS A 42 15.21 -21.52 -4.08
CA LYS A 42 14.34 -21.49 -2.90
C LYS A 42 14.27 -20.12 -2.25
N LEU A 43 13.15 -19.86 -1.59
CA LEU A 43 12.94 -18.61 -0.86
C LEU A 43 13.75 -18.59 0.44
N GLY A 44 14.49 -17.53 0.68
CA GLY A 44 15.22 -17.34 1.93
C GLY A 44 14.33 -16.88 3.08
N PHE A 45 13.27 -16.12 2.79
CA PHE A 45 12.31 -15.61 3.78
C PHE A 45 11.06 -15.04 3.11
N VAL A 46 10.03 -14.78 3.91
CA VAL A 46 8.82 -14.04 3.54
C VAL A 46 8.82 -12.70 4.29
N LEU A 47 8.80 -11.59 3.53
CA LEU A 47 8.60 -10.25 4.07
C LEU A 47 7.09 -9.97 4.13
N HIS A 48 6.55 -9.81 5.34
CA HIS A 48 5.15 -9.47 5.55
C HIS A 48 5.01 -7.99 5.84
N LEU A 49 4.44 -7.24 4.90
CA LEU A 49 4.34 -5.78 4.92
C LEU A 49 3.01 -5.29 5.47
N GLY A 50 2.62 -5.79 6.63
CA GLY A 50 1.46 -5.33 7.37
C GLY A 50 0.14 -6.00 7.02
N ASP A 51 -0.88 -5.69 7.81
CA ASP A 51 -2.20 -6.32 7.78
C ASP A 51 -2.11 -7.85 7.91
N PHE A 52 -1.26 -8.29 8.84
CA PHE A 52 -1.21 -9.69 9.24
C PHE A 52 -2.49 -10.11 9.95
N ILE A 53 -3.10 -9.21 10.69
CA ILE A 53 -4.46 -9.34 11.24
C ILE A 53 -5.33 -8.21 10.67
N TYR A 54 -6.64 -8.42 10.72
CA TYR A 54 -7.65 -7.37 10.56
C TYR A 54 -8.39 -7.26 11.88
N GLU A 55 -8.15 -6.19 12.60
CA GLU A 55 -8.70 -5.96 13.93
C GLU A 55 -10.18 -5.60 13.88
N LEU A 56 -10.64 -5.05 12.77
CA LEU A 56 -12.04 -4.78 12.52
C LEU A 56 -12.70 -6.06 12.00
N VAL A 57 -13.59 -6.65 12.81
CA VAL A 57 -14.21 -7.94 12.53
C VAL A 57 -15.72 -7.80 12.44
N TRP A 58 -16.29 -8.29 11.35
CA TRP A 58 -17.74 -8.48 11.26
C TRP A 58 -18.12 -9.83 11.85
N TYR A 59 -19.21 -9.84 12.62
CA TYR A 59 -19.84 -11.08 13.03
C TYR A 59 -20.96 -11.44 12.05
N PRO A 60 -21.16 -12.72 11.69
CA PRO A 60 -22.17 -13.12 10.69
C PRO A 60 -23.60 -12.69 11.01
N GLU A 61 -23.96 -12.58 12.30
CA GLU A 61 -25.27 -12.09 12.74
C GLU A 61 -25.47 -10.60 12.47
N ASP A 62 -24.42 -9.80 12.50
CA ASP A 62 -24.49 -8.36 12.24
C ASP A 62 -24.36 -8.03 10.76
N ARG A 63 -23.53 -8.80 10.04
CA ARG A 63 -23.34 -8.66 8.60
C ARG A 63 -23.05 -10.02 7.98
N LYS A 64 -23.93 -10.49 7.10
CA LYS A 64 -23.78 -11.80 6.44
C LYS A 64 -22.74 -11.80 5.32
N THR A 65 -22.65 -10.68 4.60
CA THR A 65 -21.76 -10.53 3.44
C THR A 65 -21.09 -9.17 3.41
N TYR A 66 -19.86 -9.10 2.91
CA TYR A 66 -19.15 -7.87 2.61
C TYR A 66 -18.46 -8.00 1.24
N TYR A 67 -18.64 -7.03 0.35
CA TYR A 67 -18.20 -7.12 -1.06
C TYR A 67 -18.58 -8.45 -1.73
N THR A 68 -19.79 -8.94 -1.51
CA THR A 68 -20.30 -10.24 -1.99
C THR A 68 -19.67 -11.49 -1.36
N ARG A 69 -18.65 -11.35 -0.52
CA ARG A 69 -18.05 -12.45 0.23
C ARG A 69 -18.82 -12.74 1.52
N GLN A 70 -18.93 -14.01 1.87
CA GLN A 70 -19.50 -14.37 3.16
C GLN A 70 -18.56 -13.99 4.29
N VAL A 71 -19.12 -13.38 5.32
CA VAL A 71 -18.42 -13.09 6.59
C VAL A 71 -18.27 -14.39 7.36
N ARG A 72 -17.03 -14.70 7.76
CA ARG A 72 -16.67 -15.89 8.53
C ARG A 72 -16.63 -15.56 10.02
N ASP A 73 -17.10 -16.48 10.85
CA ASP A 73 -16.98 -16.38 12.30
C ASP A 73 -15.58 -16.87 12.73
N ILE A 74 -14.60 -15.96 12.76
CA ILE A 74 -13.20 -16.31 13.05
C ILE A 74 -12.79 -16.05 14.48
N VAL A 75 -13.36 -15.02 15.11
CA VAL A 75 -13.02 -14.60 16.49
C VAL A 75 -14.18 -13.86 17.11
N ARG A 76 -14.31 -14.02 18.44
CA ARG A 76 -15.17 -13.20 19.30
C ARG A 76 -14.29 -12.49 20.32
N TYR A 77 -14.36 -11.16 20.34
CA TYR A 77 -13.59 -10.36 21.29
C TYR A 77 -14.14 -10.48 22.70
N PRO A 78 -13.34 -10.87 23.72
CA PRO A 78 -13.79 -10.94 25.11
C PRO A 78 -14.27 -9.61 25.67
N HIS A 79 -13.62 -8.51 25.29
CA HIS A 79 -13.88 -7.15 25.78
C HIS A 79 -14.10 -6.15 24.65
N GLY A 80 -14.34 -6.63 23.41
CA GLY A 80 -14.45 -5.79 22.22
C GLY A 80 -15.61 -4.82 22.28
N GLU A 81 -15.48 -3.76 21.49
CA GLU A 81 -16.52 -2.75 21.29
C GLU A 81 -17.18 -2.92 19.92
N LYS A 82 -18.51 -2.82 19.87
CA LYS A 82 -19.25 -2.80 18.61
C LYS A 82 -19.37 -1.37 18.10
N ILE A 83 -18.86 -1.15 16.89
CA ILE A 83 -18.96 0.13 16.16
C ILE A 83 -19.84 -0.11 14.93
N SER A 84 -21.08 0.39 14.95
CA SER A 84 -22.05 0.13 13.86
C SER A 84 -22.32 -1.37 13.71
N ASP A 85 -21.81 -2.02 12.66
CA ASP A 85 -22.01 -3.43 12.33
C ASP A 85 -20.70 -4.26 12.39
N PHE A 86 -19.63 -3.69 12.93
CA PHE A 86 -18.36 -4.39 13.14
C PHE A 86 -17.88 -4.25 14.60
N HIS A 87 -16.94 -5.10 14.98
CA HIS A 87 -16.37 -5.17 16.31
C HIS A 87 -14.87 -4.86 16.25
N ILE A 88 -14.37 -4.16 17.27
CA ILE A 88 -12.96 -3.79 17.42
C ILE A 88 -12.41 -4.32 18.75
N PRO A 89 -11.10 -4.63 18.81
CA PRO A 89 -10.43 -4.97 20.06
C PRO A 89 -10.19 -3.71 20.90
N THR A 90 -10.33 -3.81 22.21
CA THR A 90 -10.06 -2.71 23.14
C THR A 90 -8.93 -3.04 24.11
N THR A 91 -8.68 -4.31 24.36
CA THR A 91 -7.68 -4.81 25.32
C THR A 91 -6.62 -5.68 24.65
N VAL A 92 -5.54 -5.96 25.38
CA VAL A 92 -4.50 -6.89 24.90
C VAL A 92 -5.06 -8.31 24.72
N GLU A 93 -6.04 -8.71 25.54
CA GLU A 93 -6.73 -9.99 25.42
C GLU A 93 -7.49 -10.11 24.11
N ASP A 94 -8.14 -9.03 23.67
CA ASP A 94 -8.84 -8.99 22.39
C ASP A 94 -7.85 -9.11 21.22
N TYR A 95 -6.73 -8.35 21.25
CA TYR A 95 -5.69 -8.46 20.21
C TYR A 95 -5.06 -9.86 20.19
N ARG A 96 -4.81 -10.47 21.37
CA ARG A 96 -4.35 -11.86 21.45
C ARG A 96 -5.36 -12.83 20.84
N ALA A 97 -6.65 -12.58 21.03
CA ALA A 97 -7.71 -13.43 20.47
C ALA A 97 -7.68 -13.41 18.95
N VAL A 98 -7.57 -12.24 18.30
CA VAL A 98 -7.51 -12.14 16.84
C VAL A 98 -6.20 -12.72 16.29
N TYR A 99 -5.04 -12.49 16.94
CA TYR A 99 -3.79 -13.14 16.51
C TYR A 99 -3.90 -14.69 16.57
N LYS A 100 -4.46 -15.23 17.64
CA LYS A 100 -4.69 -16.68 17.75
C LYS A 100 -5.61 -17.20 16.65
N ALA A 101 -6.69 -16.48 16.33
CA ALA A 101 -7.61 -16.86 15.27
C ALA A 101 -6.89 -16.96 13.91
N TYR A 102 -6.07 -15.98 13.56
CA TYR A 102 -5.28 -16.01 12.33
C TYR A 102 -4.25 -17.14 12.33
N LEU A 103 -3.57 -17.36 13.45
CA LEU A 103 -2.57 -18.43 13.59
C LEU A 103 -3.18 -19.84 13.66
N HIS A 104 -4.49 -19.97 13.75
CA HIS A 104 -5.20 -21.23 13.58
C HIS A 104 -5.45 -21.61 12.12
N ASP A 105 -5.23 -20.69 11.17
CA ASP A 105 -5.33 -21.00 9.74
C ASP A 105 -4.20 -21.96 9.33
N PRO A 106 -4.52 -23.13 8.77
CA PRO A 106 -3.52 -24.16 8.49
C PRO A 106 -2.55 -23.75 7.39
N GLU A 107 -2.98 -23.01 6.36
CA GLU A 107 -2.08 -22.54 5.29
C GLU A 107 -1.04 -21.57 5.86
N LEU A 108 -1.46 -20.70 6.79
CA LEU A 108 -0.54 -19.78 7.47
C LEU A 108 0.41 -20.52 8.42
N GLN A 109 -0.08 -21.55 9.14
CA GLN A 109 0.78 -22.39 9.99
C GLN A 109 1.86 -23.09 9.16
N ASP A 110 1.47 -23.71 8.05
CA ASP A 110 2.39 -24.40 7.15
C ASP A 110 3.42 -23.43 6.57
N ALA A 111 3.00 -22.24 6.13
CA ALA A 111 3.90 -21.21 5.62
C ALA A 111 4.91 -20.73 6.67
N ARG A 112 4.47 -20.52 7.91
CA ARG A 112 5.36 -20.12 9.01
C ARG A 112 6.29 -21.23 9.50
N ALA A 113 5.90 -22.49 9.31
CA ALA A 113 6.78 -23.62 9.56
C ALA A 113 7.83 -23.80 8.45
N HIS A 114 7.48 -23.44 7.21
CA HIS A 114 8.32 -23.61 6.04
C HIS A 114 9.31 -22.43 5.84
N PHE A 115 8.87 -21.19 6.07
CA PHE A 115 9.66 -19.99 5.81
C PHE A 115 9.91 -19.14 7.08
N PRO A 116 11.10 -18.54 7.22
CA PRO A 116 11.29 -17.42 8.14
C PRO A 116 10.45 -16.22 7.70
N PHE A 117 9.69 -15.62 8.63
CA PHE A 117 8.93 -14.40 8.38
C PHE A 117 9.66 -13.17 8.91
N VAL A 118 9.67 -12.11 8.13
CA VAL A 118 10.13 -10.77 8.49
C VAL A 118 8.92 -9.84 8.49
N PRO A 119 8.21 -9.69 9.62
CA PRO A 119 6.97 -8.91 9.65
C PRO A 119 7.23 -7.43 9.94
N MET A 120 6.35 -6.58 9.42
CA MET A 120 6.10 -5.20 9.82
C MET A 120 4.61 -5.03 10.05
N TRP A 121 4.20 -4.07 10.88
CA TRP A 121 2.79 -3.69 11.03
C TRP A 121 2.40 -2.65 9.99
N ASP A 122 1.10 -2.64 9.68
CA ASP A 122 0.44 -1.54 9.01
C ASP A 122 -0.73 -1.01 9.86
N ASN A 123 -1.79 -0.46 9.27
CA ASN A 123 -2.87 0.12 10.05
C ASN A 123 -3.68 -0.94 10.83
N HIS A 124 -4.00 -2.08 10.23
CA HIS A 124 -4.86 -3.09 10.86
C HIS A 124 -4.25 -3.84 12.05
N GLU A 125 -2.94 -3.73 12.28
CA GLU A 125 -2.35 -4.21 13.53
C GLU A 125 -2.78 -3.37 14.73
N PHE A 126 -3.23 -2.12 14.52
CA PHE A 126 -3.72 -1.23 15.57
C PHE A 126 -5.16 -0.78 15.33
N SER A 127 -5.40 -0.03 14.27
CA SER A 127 -6.71 0.54 13.94
C SER A 127 -6.80 0.93 12.47
N TRP A 128 -7.83 0.44 11.79
CA TRP A 128 -8.15 0.86 10.43
C TRP A 128 -8.17 2.38 10.31
N GLN A 129 -7.42 2.92 9.35
CA GLN A 129 -7.17 4.35 9.16
C GLN A 129 -6.51 5.07 10.37
N GLY A 130 -6.05 4.33 11.40
CA GLY A 130 -5.35 4.91 12.54
C GLY A 130 -3.94 5.37 12.21
N TRP A 131 -3.46 6.36 12.97
CA TRP A 131 -2.12 6.93 12.84
C TRP A 131 -1.61 7.39 14.22
N GLN A 132 -0.31 7.31 14.46
CA GLN A 132 0.27 7.50 15.79
C GLN A 132 -0.46 6.66 16.84
N SER A 133 -1.08 7.29 17.84
CA SER A 133 -1.99 6.64 18.77
C SER A 133 -3.46 7.10 18.62
N PHE A 134 -3.81 7.59 17.44
CA PHE A 134 -5.20 7.88 17.09
C PHE A 134 -5.87 6.69 16.42
N GLN A 135 -7.08 6.37 16.85
CA GLN A 135 -8.01 5.52 16.11
C GLN A 135 -8.98 6.37 15.30
N LYS A 136 -9.37 5.87 14.13
CA LYS A 136 -10.31 6.56 13.25
C LYS A 136 -11.38 5.59 12.76
N PHE A 137 -12.65 5.97 12.91
CA PHE A 137 -13.80 5.23 12.38
C PHE A 137 -14.74 6.21 11.68
N GLY A 138 -14.76 6.15 10.35
CA GLY A 138 -15.43 7.17 9.54
C GLY A 138 -14.80 8.56 9.74
N PRO A 139 -15.60 9.63 9.93
CA PRO A 139 -15.07 11.00 10.07
C PRO A 139 -14.48 11.31 11.45
N LYS A 140 -14.59 10.40 12.42
CA LYS A 140 -14.20 10.65 13.80
C LYS A 140 -12.82 10.07 14.13
N THR A 141 -11.93 10.90 14.65
CA THR A 141 -10.61 10.52 15.15
C THR A 141 -10.57 10.69 16.67
N PHE A 142 -10.06 9.69 17.38
CA PHE A 142 -9.99 9.67 18.83
C PHE A 142 -8.61 9.27 19.31
N PRO A 143 -8.08 9.88 20.39
CA PRO A 143 -6.92 9.36 21.10
C PRO A 143 -7.19 7.94 21.62
N ALA A 144 -6.23 7.03 21.46
CA ALA A 144 -6.34 5.62 21.85
C ALA A 144 -4.97 5.05 22.25
N GLN A 145 -4.28 5.75 23.16
CA GLN A 145 -2.93 5.38 23.59
C GLN A 145 -2.90 4.02 24.28
N THR A 146 -3.88 3.72 25.11
CA THR A 146 -4.00 2.42 25.80
C THR A 146 -4.19 1.28 24.81
N ARG A 147 -5.05 1.48 23.81
CA ARG A 147 -5.29 0.51 22.72
C ARG A 147 -4.05 0.33 21.84
N LYS A 148 -3.30 1.42 21.52
CA LYS A 148 -2.05 1.33 20.77
C LYS A 148 -1.02 0.46 21.49
N VAL A 149 -0.84 0.64 22.79
CA VAL A 149 0.08 -0.18 23.60
C VAL A 149 -0.36 -1.64 23.61
N ALA A 150 -1.67 -1.91 23.78
CA ALA A 150 -2.23 -3.28 23.75
C ALA A 150 -1.96 -3.98 22.40
N ALA A 151 -2.16 -3.25 21.29
CA ALA A 151 -1.89 -3.73 19.95
C ALA A 151 -0.40 -4.07 19.74
N MET A 152 0.52 -3.18 20.15
CA MET A 152 1.95 -3.38 20.02
C MET A 152 2.45 -4.52 20.91
N GLN A 153 1.88 -4.70 22.10
CA GLN A 153 2.18 -5.85 22.96
C GLN A 153 1.80 -7.16 22.29
N ALA A 154 0.58 -7.27 21.75
CA ALA A 154 0.15 -8.47 21.04
C ALA A 154 0.99 -8.72 19.79
N PHE A 155 1.31 -7.69 19.01
CA PHE A 155 2.24 -7.82 17.87
C PHE A 155 3.58 -8.41 18.31
N PHE A 156 4.18 -7.87 19.36
CA PHE A 156 5.45 -8.38 19.90
C PHE A 156 5.37 -9.85 20.32
N GLU A 157 4.28 -10.24 20.97
CA GLU A 157 4.07 -11.61 21.48
C GLU A 157 3.86 -12.65 20.37
N TYR A 158 3.21 -12.28 19.26
CA TYR A 158 2.80 -13.22 18.21
C TYR A 158 3.63 -13.13 16.93
N GLN A 159 4.45 -12.10 16.76
CA GLN A 159 5.30 -11.94 15.59
C GLN A 159 6.78 -12.18 15.93
N PRO A 160 7.45 -13.17 15.31
CA PRO A 160 8.86 -13.48 15.57
C PRO A 160 9.78 -12.46 14.89
N ALA A 161 9.66 -11.19 15.28
CA ALA A 161 10.44 -10.11 14.70
C ALA A 161 11.53 -9.65 15.67
N ARG A 162 12.70 -9.32 15.12
CA ARG A 162 13.77 -8.69 15.91
C ARG A 162 13.41 -7.23 16.17
N MET A 163 12.81 -6.96 17.32
CA MET A 163 12.44 -5.62 17.76
C MET A 163 13.59 -4.96 18.52
N ILE A 164 13.62 -3.62 18.48
CA ILE A 164 14.68 -2.80 19.07
C ILE A 164 14.01 -1.75 19.96
N LYS A 165 14.59 -1.47 21.14
CA LYS A 165 14.22 -0.29 21.93
C LYS A 165 14.71 0.97 21.22
N SER A 166 14.11 2.12 21.53
CA SER A 166 14.56 3.42 21.01
C SER A 166 16.04 3.71 21.34
N SER A 167 16.56 3.11 22.41
CA SER A 167 17.99 3.13 22.76
C SER A 167 18.91 2.28 21.87
N GLY A 168 18.38 1.55 20.88
CA GLY A 168 19.14 0.66 20.00
C GLY A 168 19.41 -0.74 20.58
N THR A 169 19.01 -1.04 21.83
CA THR A 169 19.18 -2.36 22.44
C THR A 169 18.03 -3.30 22.06
N SER A 170 18.37 -4.59 21.85
CA SER A 170 17.36 -5.61 21.55
C SER A 170 16.36 -5.78 22.69
N LEU A 171 15.08 -5.90 22.34
CA LEU A 171 13.99 -6.13 23.28
C LEU A 171 13.86 -7.63 23.54
N ALA A 172 14.11 -8.08 24.77
CA ALA A 172 13.91 -9.48 25.18
C ALA A 172 12.47 -9.73 25.66
N THR A 173 11.87 -8.73 26.31
CA THR A 173 10.51 -8.77 26.86
C THR A 173 9.80 -7.45 26.55
N PHE A 174 8.51 -7.49 26.31
CA PHE A 174 7.71 -6.29 26.17
C PHE A 174 7.39 -5.70 27.55
N GLU A 175 7.67 -4.44 27.74
CA GLU A 175 7.37 -3.68 28.96
C GLU A 175 6.34 -2.60 28.59
N PRO A 176 5.04 -2.80 28.80
CA PRO A 176 4.02 -1.84 28.42
C PRO A 176 4.21 -0.51 29.21
N PRO A 177 4.32 0.63 28.50
CA PRO A 177 4.33 1.91 29.19
C PRO A 177 3.00 2.18 29.86
N LYS A 178 3.02 2.88 30.99
CA LYS A 178 1.80 3.37 31.66
C LYS A 178 1.30 4.59 30.91
N VAL A 179 0.19 4.46 30.20
CA VAL A 179 -0.46 5.53 29.46
C VAL A 179 -1.94 5.60 29.80
N VAL A 180 -2.54 6.74 29.52
CA VAL A 180 -4.00 6.96 29.54
C VAL A 180 -4.41 7.61 28.23
N ASP A 181 -5.65 7.38 27.80
CA ASP A 181 -6.20 8.05 26.64
C ASP A 181 -6.43 9.53 26.96
N ALA A 182 -5.68 10.39 26.31
CA ALA A 182 -5.67 11.82 26.53
C ALA A 182 -5.58 12.58 25.20
N PRO A 183 -6.14 13.81 25.14
CA PRO A 183 -6.05 14.63 23.94
C PRO A 183 -4.60 14.82 23.46
N ILE A 184 -4.42 14.84 22.15
CA ILE A 184 -3.16 15.15 21.46
C ILE A 184 -3.40 16.45 20.69
N THR A 185 -2.75 17.53 21.10
CA THR A 185 -3.02 18.89 20.61
C THR A 185 -1.76 19.67 20.25
N LYS A 186 -0.58 19.19 20.67
CA LYS A 186 0.70 19.82 20.39
C LYS A 186 1.47 18.98 19.38
N PHE A 187 1.64 19.51 18.20
CA PHE A 187 2.35 18.83 17.12
C PHE A 187 3.66 19.55 16.82
N ASP A 188 4.69 18.77 16.47
CA ASP A 188 5.95 19.31 15.98
C ASP A 188 5.86 19.75 14.51
N GLU A 189 7.00 20.16 13.95
CA GLU A 189 7.15 20.61 12.57
C GLU A 189 6.99 19.50 11.51
N HIS A 190 6.68 18.29 11.93
CA HIS A 190 6.39 17.11 11.09
C HIS A 190 5.02 16.48 11.40
N GLY A 191 4.22 17.15 12.25
CA GLY A 191 2.89 16.69 12.64
C GLY A 191 2.90 15.52 13.64
N LEU A 192 4.00 15.30 14.36
CA LEU A 192 4.08 14.31 15.43
C LEU A 192 3.59 14.92 16.76
N GLY A 193 2.58 14.29 17.37
CA GLY A 193 2.02 14.70 18.67
C GLY A 193 3.03 14.55 19.80
N GLN A 194 3.25 15.63 20.54
CA GLN A 194 4.31 15.77 21.55
C GLN A 194 3.87 15.42 22.97
N GLU A 195 2.61 15.05 23.18
CA GLU A 195 2.12 14.67 24.50
C GLU A 195 2.79 13.37 24.99
N PRO A 196 3.19 13.31 26.28
CA PRO A 196 3.93 12.15 26.83
C PRO A 196 3.22 10.81 26.63
N ASN A 197 1.88 10.76 26.75
CA ASN A 197 1.12 9.53 26.52
C ASN A 197 1.21 9.06 25.06
N ASN A 198 1.15 9.99 24.08
CA ASN A 198 1.30 9.66 22.66
C ASN A 198 2.70 9.11 22.38
N LEU A 199 3.74 9.87 22.79
CA LEU A 199 5.13 9.46 22.57
C LEU A 199 5.45 8.12 23.24
N ALA A 200 4.94 7.88 24.44
CA ALA A 200 5.10 6.59 25.13
C ALA A 200 4.37 5.45 24.40
N ALA A 201 3.17 5.69 23.89
CA ALA A 201 2.39 4.68 23.18
C ALA A 201 3.04 4.29 21.86
N ILE A 202 3.41 5.25 21.01
CA ILE A 202 4.06 4.98 19.71
C ILE A 202 5.48 4.45 19.87
N GLY A 203 6.19 4.86 20.94
CA GLY A 203 7.52 4.39 21.27
C GLY A 203 7.56 3.05 22.02
N SER A 204 6.40 2.45 22.34
CA SER A 204 6.33 1.18 23.08
C SER A 204 6.99 0.02 22.33
N LEU A 205 6.97 0.07 21.00
CA LEU A 205 7.67 -0.86 20.11
C LEU A 205 8.23 -0.11 18.89
N ARG A 206 9.47 -0.42 18.51
CA ARG A 206 10.10 0.16 17.33
C ARG A 206 10.22 -0.89 16.23
N GLY A 207 9.50 -0.69 15.11
CA GLY A 207 9.44 -1.62 13.98
C GLY A 207 10.47 -1.36 12.89
N HIS A 208 10.82 -0.09 12.64
CA HIS A 208 11.74 0.25 11.56
C HIS A 208 13.16 -0.25 11.84
N ARG A 209 13.75 -0.88 10.84
CA ARG A 209 15.04 -1.56 10.96
C ARG A 209 15.66 -1.86 9.60
N THR A 210 16.97 -2.09 9.57
CA THR A 210 17.69 -2.60 8.39
C THR A 210 18.14 -4.03 8.63
N LEU A 211 17.94 -4.88 7.63
CA LEU A 211 18.42 -6.25 7.59
C LEU A 211 19.36 -6.42 6.40
N ARG A 212 20.62 -6.79 6.71
CA ARG A 212 21.63 -7.12 5.71
C ARG A 212 21.52 -8.59 5.33
N TRP A 213 21.49 -8.88 4.01
CA TRP A 213 21.48 -10.25 3.49
C TRP A 213 22.57 -10.44 2.43
N GLY A 214 23.70 -10.97 2.82
CA GLY A 214 24.87 -11.07 1.97
C GLY A 214 25.34 -9.70 1.48
N ARG A 215 26.06 -9.65 0.37
CA ARG A 215 26.47 -8.38 -0.25
C ARG A 215 25.42 -7.79 -1.19
N ASN A 216 24.38 -8.55 -1.51
CA ASN A 216 23.45 -8.14 -2.54
C ASN A 216 22.23 -7.38 -2.03
N LEU A 217 21.85 -7.49 -0.76
CA LEU A 217 20.62 -6.90 -0.25
C LEU A 217 20.82 -6.19 1.10
N ASP A 218 20.45 -4.91 1.14
CA ASP A 218 19.99 -4.22 2.35
C ASP A 218 18.49 -4.02 2.23
N LEU A 219 17.74 -4.64 3.15
CA LEU A 219 16.30 -4.45 3.30
C LEU A 219 16.08 -3.42 4.42
N ILE A 220 15.60 -2.23 4.04
CA ILE A 220 15.37 -1.10 4.93
C ILE A 220 13.87 -0.98 5.13
N ILE A 221 13.37 -1.38 6.29
CA ILE A 221 11.94 -1.42 6.61
C ILE A 221 11.58 -0.19 7.41
N THR A 222 10.51 0.51 7.02
CA THR A 222 10.00 1.72 7.69
C THR A 222 8.62 1.48 8.32
N ASP A 223 8.23 2.37 9.22
CA ASP A 223 6.94 2.40 9.92
C ASP A 223 6.18 3.63 9.44
N GLU A 224 5.20 3.43 8.58
CA GLU A 224 4.39 4.49 7.98
C GLU A 224 3.16 4.87 8.83
N ARG A 225 3.01 4.29 10.02
CA ARG A 225 1.82 4.52 10.87
C ARG A 225 2.13 5.24 12.18
N SER A 226 3.26 4.92 12.84
CA SER A 226 3.53 5.45 14.19
C SER A 226 3.99 6.89 14.22
N TYR A 227 4.61 7.40 13.15
CA TYR A 227 5.25 8.72 13.14
C TYR A 227 4.64 9.70 12.14
N ARG A 228 3.64 9.28 11.39
CA ARG A 228 3.03 10.11 10.36
C ARG A 228 2.16 11.23 10.93
N SER A 229 2.07 12.34 10.18
CA SER A 229 1.06 13.36 10.41
C SER A 229 -0.35 12.87 10.01
N GLU A 230 -1.37 13.62 10.41
CA GLU A 230 -2.73 13.43 9.90
C GLU A 230 -2.76 13.56 8.36
N GLU A 231 -3.57 12.74 7.72
CA GLU A 231 -3.81 12.84 6.28
C GLU A 231 -4.68 14.06 5.98
N PRO A 232 -4.15 15.09 5.26
CA PRO A 232 -4.81 16.39 5.16
C PRO A 232 -6.15 16.36 4.43
N PHE A 233 -6.31 15.50 3.41
CA PHE A 233 -7.55 15.42 2.63
C PHE A 233 -8.70 14.78 3.42
N SER A 234 -8.40 14.05 4.49
CA SER A 234 -9.40 13.42 5.35
C SER A 234 -9.99 14.36 6.41
N ARG A 235 -9.58 15.61 6.45
CA ARG A 235 -10.04 16.62 7.41
C ARG A 235 -11.35 17.26 6.96
N HIS A 236 -12.20 17.64 7.91
CA HIS A 236 -13.51 18.25 7.63
C HIS A 236 -13.42 19.59 6.89
N GLU A 237 -12.28 20.31 7.01
CA GLU A 237 -12.04 21.57 6.28
C GLU A 237 -12.01 21.36 4.76
N THR A 238 -11.79 20.13 4.29
CA THR A 238 -11.85 19.77 2.87
C THR A 238 -13.26 19.50 2.35
N ASP A 239 -14.25 19.47 3.23
CA ASP A 239 -15.64 19.29 2.84
C ASP A 239 -16.02 20.34 1.78
N GLY A 240 -16.44 19.84 0.62
CA GLY A 240 -16.74 20.70 -0.51
C GLY A 240 -15.64 20.79 -1.57
N LEU A 241 -14.44 20.24 -1.37
CA LEU A 241 -13.43 20.05 -2.43
C LEU A 241 -13.60 18.74 -3.19
N ASP A 242 -14.62 17.95 -2.83
CA ASP A 242 -15.09 16.78 -3.56
C ASP A 242 -16.27 17.14 -4.48
N ASP A 243 -16.56 16.26 -5.41
CA ASP A 243 -17.69 16.39 -6.32
C ASP A 243 -18.40 15.05 -6.45
N LYS A 244 -19.71 15.03 -6.14
CA LYS A 244 -20.52 13.81 -6.16
C LYS A 244 -20.57 13.13 -7.54
N ASP A 245 -20.47 13.91 -8.62
CA ASP A 245 -20.47 13.39 -9.99
C ASP A 245 -19.11 12.78 -10.35
N PHE A 246 -18.09 13.02 -9.52
CA PHE A 246 -16.70 12.54 -9.64
C PHE A 246 -16.18 11.96 -8.32
N SER A 247 -17.02 11.25 -7.59
CA SER A 247 -16.80 10.85 -6.19
C SER A 247 -15.50 10.06 -5.89
N LEU A 248 -14.89 9.47 -6.93
CA LEU A 248 -13.60 8.77 -6.80
C LEU A 248 -12.45 9.49 -7.52
N PHE A 249 -12.64 10.76 -7.89
CA PHE A 249 -11.61 11.58 -8.52
C PHE A 249 -11.31 12.76 -7.61
N THR A 250 -10.14 12.79 -7.02
CA THR A 250 -9.65 13.94 -6.26
C THR A 250 -8.65 14.70 -7.11
N ALA A 251 -8.88 15.99 -7.32
CA ALA A 251 -7.99 16.83 -8.13
C ALA A 251 -6.54 16.79 -7.59
N GLN A 252 -5.59 16.46 -8.44
CA GLN A 252 -4.18 16.31 -8.04
C GLN A 252 -3.63 17.62 -7.46
N GLU A 253 -3.97 18.79 -8.05
CA GLU A 253 -3.53 20.09 -7.57
C GLU A 253 -4.02 20.39 -6.15
N VAL A 254 -5.22 19.93 -5.80
CA VAL A 254 -5.76 20.06 -4.43
C VAL A 254 -4.93 19.24 -3.46
N ILE A 255 -4.65 17.97 -3.80
CA ILE A 255 -3.81 17.09 -2.97
C ILE A 255 -2.39 17.69 -2.82
N GLU A 256 -1.77 18.17 -3.90
CA GLU A 256 -0.43 18.78 -3.85
C GLU A 256 -0.38 20.00 -2.93
N ILE A 257 -1.42 20.84 -2.92
CA ILE A 257 -1.51 22.02 -2.02
C ILE A 257 -1.64 21.56 -0.56
N LEU A 258 -2.52 20.62 -0.30
CA LEU A 258 -2.79 20.10 1.04
C LEU A 258 -1.58 19.37 1.63
N ASP A 259 -0.92 18.51 0.82
CA ASP A 259 0.31 17.82 1.18
C ASP A 259 1.43 18.82 1.53
N GLY A 260 1.66 19.78 0.64
CA GLY A 260 2.77 20.71 0.76
C GLY A 260 2.65 21.69 1.94
N GLY A 261 1.42 22.01 2.38
CA GLY A 261 1.21 22.97 3.46
C GLY A 261 1.97 24.29 3.22
N ARG A 262 2.63 24.81 4.25
CA ARG A 262 3.49 26.01 4.12
C ARG A 262 4.70 25.81 3.19
N GLY A 263 5.12 24.58 2.92
CA GLY A 263 6.21 24.24 1.99
C GLY A 263 5.80 24.19 0.52
N TYR A 264 4.49 24.22 0.22
CA TYR A 264 4.00 24.19 -1.15
C TYR A 264 4.63 25.28 -2.01
N ASN A 265 4.97 24.94 -3.26
CA ASN A 265 5.56 25.85 -4.24
C ASN A 265 6.75 26.67 -3.67
N ASN A 266 7.71 25.98 -3.03
CA ASN A 266 8.89 26.59 -2.40
C ASN A 266 8.53 27.66 -1.33
N GLY A 267 7.56 27.37 -0.47
CA GLY A 267 7.13 28.24 0.62
C GLY A 267 6.18 29.37 0.19
N LYS A 268 5.46 29.18 -0.91
CA LYS A 268 4.48 30.12 -1.45
C LYS A 268 3.11 29.47 -1.64
N PRO A 269 2.48 28.94 -0.58
CA PRO A 269 1.16 28.33 -0.68
C PRO A 269 0.10 29.37 -1.06
N PRO A 270 -0.94 29.01 -1.82
CA PRO A 270 -2.05 29.90 -2.12
C PRO A 270 -2.86 30.23 -0.86
N GLN A 271 -3.55 31.38 -0.86
CA GLN A 271 -4.42 31.77 0.26
C GLN A 271 -5.72 30.95 0.31
N THR A 272 -6.17 30.47 -0.85
CA THR A 272 -7.38 29.67 -1.02
C THR A 272 -7.08 28.43 -1.83
N ILE A 273 -7.89 27.39 -1.64
CA ILE A 273 -7.90 26.17 -2.47
C ILE A 273 -9.18 26.18 -3.28
N ARG A 274 -9.03 26.02 -4.60
CA ARG A 274 -10.16 26.02 -5.52
C ARG A 274 -10.34 24.68 -6.19
N PHE A 275 -11.60 24.25 -6.31
CA PHE A 275 -12.00 23.11 -7.12
C PHE A 275 -13.30 23.44 -7.88
N GLY A 276 -13.17 23.72 -9.18
CA GLY A 276 -14.26 24.25 -10.00
C GLY A 276 -14.76 25.61 -9.51
N GLU A 277 -16.04 25.70 -9.19
CA GLU A 277 -16.66 26.90 -8.62
C GLU A 277 -16.51 27.01 -7.09
N LYS A 278 -16.06 25.93 -6.45
CA LYS A 278 -15.85 25.88 -5.00
C LYS A 278 -14.49 26.47 -4.63
N GLU A 279 -14.47 27.27 -3.61
CA GLU A 279 -13.27 27.89 -3.07
C GLU A 279 -13.34 27.93 -1.54
N ILE A 280 -12.30 27.42 -0.89
CA ILE A 280 -12.18 27.45 0.57
C ILE A 280 -10.89 28.15 0.98
N PRO A 281 -10.80 28.73 2.20
CA PRO A 281 -9.53 29.17 2.74
C PRO A 281 -8.53 28.02 2.80
N ASN A 282 -7.27 28.29 2.43
CA ASN A 282 -6.22 27.26 2.59
C ASN A 282 -5.82 27.17 4.07
N PHE A 283 -6.42 26.23 4.77
CA PHE A 283 -6.14 25.97 6.19
C PHE A 283 -4.74 25.39 6.42
N ARG A 284 -4.12 24.81 5.37
CA ARG A 284 -2.77 24.23 5.45
C ARG A 284 -1.63 25.24 5.22
N LYS A 285 -1.92 26.46 4.78
CA LYS A 285 -0.87 27.43 4.34
C LYS A 285 0.19 27.76 5.40
N ASP A 286 -0.19 27.70 6.67
CA ASP A 286 0.69 27.98 7.81
C ASP A 286 1.12 26.70 8.55
N GLU A 287 0.56 25.54 8.18
CA GLU A 287 0.88 24.24 8.77
C GLU A 287 2.06 23.57 8.07
N PRO A 288 2.80 22.66 8.75
CA PRO A 288 3.89 21.93 8.14
C PRO A 288 3.42 21.03 6.99
N PRO A 289 4.30 20.65 6.04
CA PRO A 289 4.02 19.62 5.05
C PRO A 289 3.57 18.31 5.69
N GLN A 290 2.83 17.50 4.94
CA GLN A 290 2.54 16.12 5.35
C GLN A 290 3.84 15.35 5.53
N SER A 291 3.92 14.53 6.57
CA SER A 291 5.01 13.59 6.78
C SER A 291 4.46 12.20 7.04
N ILE A 292 5.02 11.19 6.41
CA ILE A 292 4.69 9.77 6.62
C ILE A 292 5.70 9.14 7.57
N LEU A 293 6.97 9.49 7.44
CA LEU A 293 8.04 8.87 8.22
C LEU A 293 8.34 9.60 9.53
N GLY A 294 7.93 10.86 9.66
CA GLY A 294 8.38 11.74 10.73
C GLY A 294 9.87 12.11 10.61
N ALA A 295 10.33 13.06 11.42
CA ALA A 295 11.68 13.61 11.29
C ALA A 295 12.79 12.59 11.53
N GLU A 296 12.73 11.91 12.69
CA GLU A 296 13.79 11.01 13.11
C GLU A 296 13.91 9.78 12.21
N GLN A 297 12.79 9.15 11.86
CA GLN A 297 12.79 7.99 11.01
C GLN A 297 13.23 8.33 9.59
N LYS A 298 12.79 9.47 9.03
CA LYS A 298 13.24 9.94 7.71
C LYS A 298 14.75 10.18 7.70
N ALA A 299 15.30 10.86 8.69
CA ALA A 299 16.74 11.08 8.80
C ALA A 299 17.52 9.75 8.88
N TRP A 300 17.05 8.82 9.71
CA TRP A 300 17.62 7.47 9.80
C TRP A 300 17.54 6.73 8.47
N PHE A 301 16.40 6.76 7.79
CA PHE A 301 16.20 6.09 6.50
C PHE A 301 17.17 6.60 5.43
N LEU A 302 17.31 7.91 5.31
CA LEU A 302 18.24 8.53 4.38
C LEU A 302 19.70 8.17 4.69
N GLU A 303 20.06 8.09 5.97
CA GLU A 303 21.38 7.63 6.41
C GLU A 303 21.63 6.17 6.03
N GLN A 304 20.62 5.28 6.21
CA GLN A 304 20.75 3.88 5.79
C GLN A 304 20.97 3.78 4.28
N LEU A 305 20.24 4.53 3.47
CA LEU A 305 20.44 4.57 2.01
C LEU A 305 21.84 5.02 1.62
N LYS A 306 22.34 6.08 2.25
CA LYS A 306 23.65 6.67 1.97
C LYS A 306 24.80 5.73 2.34
N ASN A 307 24.69 5.06 3.50
CA ASN A 307 25.76 4.24 4.06
C ASN A 307 25.75 2.78 3.58
N SER A 308 24.66 2.36 2.93
CA SER A 308 24.52 1.00 2.41
C SER A 308 25.63 0.63 1.44
N LYS A 309 26.24 -0.53 1.67
CA LYS A 309 27.23 -1.16 0.79
C LYS A 309 26.63 -2.31 -0.05
N ALA A 310 25.33 -2.59 0.12
CA ALA A 310 24.66 -3.60 -0.66
C ALA A 310 24.54 -3.20 -2.14
N THR A 311 24.49 -4.20 -3.00
CA THR A 311 24.18 -3.99 -4.42
C THR A 311 22.78 -3.35 -4.55
N TRP A 312 21.79 -3.91 -3.86
CA TRP A 312 20.40 -3.44 -3.85
C TRP A 312 20.01 -2.91 -2.47
N LYS A 313 19.39 -1.72 -2.44
CA LYS A 313 18.77 -1.08 -1.29
C LYS A 313 17.27 -1.15 -1.50
N ILE A 314 16.63 -2.12 -0.84
CA ILE A 314 15.20 -2.32 -0.97
C ILE A 314 14.50 -1.68 0.22
N TRP A 315 13.68 -0.68 -0.07
CA TRP A 315 12.78 -0.06 0.89
C TRP A 315 11.56 -0.96 1.08
N GLY A 316 11.41 -1.58 2.24
CA GLY A 316 10.21 -2.27 2.67
C GLY A 316 9.24 -1.26 3.27
N SER A 317 8.36 -0.72 2.45
CA SER A 317 7.28 0.20 2.83
C SER A 317 6.00 -0.57 3.01
N THR A 318 5.17 -0.22 4.00
CA THR A 318 3.86 -0.86 4.13
C THR A 318 2.87 -0.29 3.14
N THR A 319 3.02 0.97 2.71
CA THR A 319 2.15 1.64 1.74
C THR A 319 2.82 1.89 0.40
N GLY A 320 2.02 2.01 -0.67
CA GLY A 320 2.51 2.20 -2.03
C GLY A 320 3.18 3.55 -2.27
N THR A 321 4.10 3.61 -3.24
CA THR A 321 4.81 4.84 -3.63
C THR A 321 4.46 5.32 -5.03
N LEU A 322 3.71 4.53 -5.83
CA LEU A 322 3.30 4.86 -7.19
C LEU A 322 1.94 5.56 -7.18
N GLU A 323 1.83 6.66 -7.90
CA GLU A 323 0.60 7.45 -7.96
C GLU A 323 -0.51 6.75 -8.75
N GLU A 324 -1.72 6.74 -8.20
CA GLU A 324 -2.95 6.27 -8.85
C GLU A 324 -3.61 7.40 -9.66
N ARG A 325 -3.01 7.76 -10.76
CA ARG A 325 -3.37 8.93 -11.54
C ARG A 325 -4.35 8.60 -12.66
N VAL A 326 -5.34 9.46 -12.86
CA VAL A 326 -6.36 9.39 -13.91
C VAL A 326 -6.50 10.72 -14.64
N ASP A 327 -7.09 10.72 -15.84
CA ASP A 327 -7.21 11.87 -16.73
C ASP A 327 -8.66 12.28 -17.04
N PRO A 328 -9.46 12.72 -16.03
CA PRO A 328 -10.87 13.05 -16.22
C PRO A 328 -11.10 14.25 -17.16
N GLN A 329 -10.08 15.07 -17.41
CA GLN A 329 -10.13 16.11 -18.44
C GLN A 329 -10.32 15.56 -19.87
N ASN A 330 -10.14 14.25 -20.07
CA ASN A 330 -10.37 13.55 -21.32
C ASN A 330 -11.77 12.90 -21.43
N LEU A 331 -12.63 13.12 -20.45
CA LEU A 331 -14.04 12.68 -20.53
C LEU A 331 -14.76 13.37 -21.69
N PRO A 332 -15.49 12.63 -22.54
CA PRO A 332 -16.29 13.25 -23.59
C PRO A 332 -17.49 14.01 -22.97
N ASP A 333 -17.91 15.06 -23.66
CA ASP A 333 -19.11 15.81 -23.27
C ASP A 333 -20.34 14.86 -23.24
N GLY A 334 -21.14 14.96 -22.18
CA GLY A 334 -22.36 14.21 -21.99
C GLY A 334 -22.21 12.82 -21.36
N LEU A 335 -20.99 12.35 -21.07
CA LEU A 335 -20.81 11.11 -20.30
C LEU A 335 -21.09 11.35 -18.81
N ALA A 336 -20.53 12.41 -18.24
CA ALA A 336 -20.88 12.88 -16.90
C ALA A 336 -21.91 14.00 -16.98
N ALA A 337 -22.62 14.27 -15.87
CA ALA A 337 -23.63 15.33 -15.79
C ALA A 337 -23.03 16.73 -16.06
N LYS A 338 -21.74 16.92 -15.84
CA LYS A 338 -20.98 18.15 -16.10
C LYS A 338 -19.54 17.83 -16.52
N LYS A 339 -18.81 18.85 -16.96
CA LYS A 339 -17.38 18.73 -17.23
C LYS A 339 -16.60 18.54 -15.94
N TRP A 340 -15.44 17.86 -16.04
CA TRP A 340 -14.50 17.77 -14.93
C TRP A 340 -14.12 19.18 -14.44
N PRO A 341 -14.32 19.48 -13.14
CA PRO A 341 -14.08 20.83 -12.61
C PRO A 341 -12.61 21.14 -12.32
N GLY A 342 -11.72 20.15 -12.24
CA GLY A 342 -10.28 20.34 -12.04
C GLY A 342 -9.55 20.76 -13.31
N GLU A 343 -8.38 21.37 -13.15
CA GLU A 343 -7.57 21.86 -14.28
C GLU A 343 -6.72 20.77 -14.95
N GLY A 344 -6.55 19.61 -14.30
CA GLY A 344 -5.63 18.59 -14.77
C GLY A 344 -6.06 17.17 -14.38
N TYR A 345 -5.07 16.42 -13.96
CA TYR A 345 -5.27 15.03 -13.55
C TYR A 345 -5.95 14.92 -12.19
N ALA A 346 -6.51 13.76 -11.92
CA ALA A 346 -7.01 13.38 -10.61
C ALA A 346 -6.25 12.17 -10.06
N LEU A 347 -6.41 11.92 -8.78
CA LEU A 347 -5.95 10.73 -8.06
C LEU A 347 -7.17 9.96 -7.57
N THR A 348 -7.04 8.64 -7.51
CA THR A 348 -8.11 7.75 -7.01
C THR A 348 -7.92 7.36 -5.55
N LEU A 349 -6.75 7.63 -5.00
CA LEU A 349 -6.38 7.40 -3.61
C LEU A 349 -5.55 8.57 -3.09
N ALA A 350 -5.66 8.84 -1.78
CA ALA A 350 -4.79 9.75 -1.02
C ALA A 350 -4.47 9.14 0.35
N GLY A 351 -3.41 9.62 0.99
CA GLY A 351 -3.09 9.29 2.38
C GLY A 351 -1.99 8.28 2.60
N ASP A 352 -1.32 7.81 1.56
CA ASP A 352 -0.11 6.97 1.65
C ASP A 352 1.14 7.70 1.09
N VAL A 353 2.26 6.99 1.00
CA VAL A 353 3.52 7.56 0.48
C VAL A 353 3.37 8.09 -0.95
N SER A 354 2.48 7.50 -1.75
CA SER A 354 2.26 7.92 -3.15
C SER A 354 1.84 9.37 -3.27
N THR A 355 1.09 9.89 -2.30
CA THR A 355 0.53 11.26 -2.25
C THR A 355 1.23 12.20 -1.26
N ALA A 356 2.22 11.75 -0.53
CA ALA A 356 3.13 12.59 0.24
C ALA A 356 4.21 13.17 -0.70
N PHE A 357 3.78 14.01 -1.64
CA PHE A 357 4.61 14.48 -2.76
C PHE A 357 5.88 15.18 -2.34
N LEU A 358 5.82 15.99 -1.28
CA LEU A 358 6.98 16.74 -0.81
C LEU A 358 7.99 15.80 -0.15
N GLU A 359 7.58 14.98 0.81
CA GLU A 359 8.48 14.06 1.51
C GLU A 359 9.05 13.00 0.56
N LYS A 360 8.22 12.40 -0.30
CA LYS A 360 8.65 11.47 -1.35
C LYS A 360 9.64 12.14 -2.30
N GLY A 361 9.37 13.38 -2.68
CA GLY A 361 10.24 14.17 -3.53
C GLY A 361 11.61 14.42 -2.91
N GLU A 362 11.68 14.72 -1.61
CA GLU A 362 12.93 14.88 -0.85
C GLU A 362 13.74 13.58 -0.81
N ILE A 363 13.08 12.44 -0.59
CA ILE A 363 13.73 11.12 -0.60
C ILE A 363 14.34 10.82 -1.99
N TYR A 364 13.60 11.09 -3.07
CA TYR A 364 14.08 10.80 -4.42
C TYR A 364 15.17 11.78 -4.88
N ASP A 365 15.10 13.03 -4.46
CA ASP A 365 16.19 14.00 -4.65
C ASP A 365 17.45 13.53 -3.93
N PHE A 366 17.34 13.07 -2.69
CA PHE A 366 18.45 12.52 -1.93
C PHE A 366 19.10 11.30 -2.63
N VAL A 367 18.27 10.36 -3.13
CA VAL A 367 18.75 9.18 -3.90
C VAL A 367 19.56 9.62 -5.11
N ARG A 368 19.09 10.62 -5.86
CA ARG A 368 19.76 11.16 -7.04
C ARG A 368 21.06 11.89 -6.67
N GLU A 369 21.02 12.81 -5.72
CA GLU A 369 22.16 13.66 -5.33
C GLU A 369 23.30 12.85 -4.76
N HIS A 370 23.00 11.83 -3.94
CA HIS A 370 24.01 10.94 -3.38
C HIS A 370 24.42 9.81 -4.33
N GLY A 371 23.76 9.70 -5.50
CA GLY A 371 24.05 8.68 -6.50
C GLY A 371 23.79 7.27 -6.00
N VAL A 372 22.74 7.08 -5.22
CA VAL A 372 22.30 5.76 -4.75
C VAL A 372 21.78 4.96 -5.94
N THR A 373 22.42 3.84 -6.25
CA THR A 373 22.01 2.90 -7.30
C THR A 373 21.39 1.65 -6.69
N GLY A 374 20.62 0.89 -7.48
CA GLY A 374 19.95 -0.30 -6.97
C GLY A 374 18.88 0.02 -5.91
N PHE A 375 18.23 1.19 -6.00
CA PHE A 375 17.13 1.58 -5.14
C PHE A 375 15.82 1.01 -5.66
N ALA A 376 15.10 0.28 -4.82
CA ALA A 376 13.78 -0.22 -5.14
C ALA A 376 12.87 -0.17 -3.90
N THR A 377 11.56 -0.02 -4.09
CA THR A 377 10.54 -0.13 -3.05
C THR A 377 9.72 -1.38 -3.27
N VAL A 378 9.42 -2.11 -2.19
CA VAL A 378 8.40 -3.17 -2.16
C VAL A 378 7.36 -2.81 -1.11
N ALA A 379 6.07 -2.95 -1.44
CA ALA A 379 4.98 -2.43 -0.61
C ALA A 379 3.75 -3.34 -0.57
N GLY A 380 2.85 -3.06 0.38
CA GLY A 380 1.55 -3.72 0.58
C GLY A 380 0.37 -2.75 0.50
N ASP A 381 -0.61 -2.87 1.39
CA ASP A 381 -1.78 -2.01 1.66
C ASP A 381 -2.81 -1.91 0.53
N LEU A 382 -2.39 -1.72 -0.71
CA LEU A 382 -3.26 -1.39 -1.85
C LEU A 382 -4.15 -2.56 -2.35
N HIS A 383 -4.03 -3.76 -1.79
CA HIS A 383 -4.78 -4.97 -2.20
C HIS A 383 -4.74 -5.20 -3.72
N SER A 384 -3.60 -4.94 -4.34
CA SER A 384 -3.44 -4.90 -5.80
C SER A 384 -1.97 -5.07 -6.19
N PHE A 385 -1.71 -5.55 -7.42
CA PHE A 385 -0.36 -5.64 -7.95
C PHE A 385 0.01 -4.39 -8.75
N TRP A 386 1.16 -3.80 -8.43
CA TRP A 386 1.72 -2.65 -9.13
C TRP A 386 3.19 -2.84 -9.40
N ALA A 387 3.62 -2.48 -10.61
CA ALA A 387 5.04 -2.42 -10.94
C ALA A 387 5.35 -1.16 -11.75
N GLY A 388 6.46 -0.51 -11.41
CA GLY A 388 6.82 0.71 -12.10
C GLY A 388 8.16 1.29 -11.68
N ARG A 389 8.36 2.56 -12.00
CA ARG A 389 9.59 3.32 -11.76
C ARG A 389 9.30 4.53 -10.86
N SER A 390 10.04 4.63 -9.77
CA SER A 390 9.92 5.70 -8.78
C SER A 390 10.48 7.02 -9.32
N ALA A 391 9.69 8.08 -9.35
CA ALA A 391 10.10 9.42 -9.74
C ALA A 391 9.46 10.49 -8.86
N LYS A 392 10.14 11.64 -8.72
CA LYS A 392 9.62 12.79 -7.94
C LYS A 392 8.35 13.38 -8.53
N SER A 393 8.24 13.38 -9.87
CA SER A 393 7.14 14.02 -10.59
C SER A 393 6.80 13.29 -11.88
N LEU A 394 5.56 13.49 -12.32
CA LEU A 394 4.99 12.98 -13.57
C LEU A 394 4.71 14.12 -14.56
N PRO A 395 4.57 13.84 -15.88
CA PRO A 395 4.21 14.86 -16.86
C PRO A 395 2.94 15.65 -16.44
N PRO A 396 2.86 16.94 -16.78
CA PRO A 396 3.76 17.71 -17.63
C PRO A 396 5.08 18.13 -16.97
N LYS A 397 5.27 17.87 -15.66
CA LYS A 397 6.57 18.03 -14.99
C LYS A 397 7.55 16.98 -15.52
N LYS A 398 8.85 17.19 -15.31
CA LYS A 398 9.90 16.29 -15.79
C LYS A 398 9.82 14.93 -15.11
N PHE A 399 9.72 13.86 -15.88
CA PHE A 399 9.74 12.49 -15.40
C PHE A 399 11.17 11.93 -15.42
N GLU A 400 11.77 11.80 -14.24
CA GLU A 400 13.15 11.32 -14.07
C GLU A 400 13.18 10.21 -13.00
N PRO A 401 13.00 8.95 -13.39
CA PRO A 401 13.05 7.84 -12.45
C PRO A 401 14.41 7.68 -11.76
N VAL A 402 14.38 7.41 -10.47
CA VAL A 402 15.55 7.18 -9.61
C VAL A 402 15.62 5.75 -9.06
N GLY A 403 14.54 4.98 -9.19
CA GLY A 403 14.41 3.63 -8.65
C GLY A 403 13.25 2.88 -9.26
N LEU A 404 12.96 1.73 -8.67
CA LEU A 404 11.85 0.84 -9.01
C LEU A 404 10.84 0.79 -7.87
N ALA A 405 9.59 0.46 -8.17
CA ALA A 405 8.58 0.22 -7.14
C ALA A 405 7.66 -0.93 -7.53
N PHE A 406 7.33 -1.75 -6.53
CA PHE A 406 6.44 -2.90 -6.67
C PHE A 406 5.50 -2.95 -5.47
N VAL A 407 4.22 -3.24 -5.73
CA VAL A 407 3.22 -3.52 -4.69
C VAL A 407 2.70 -4.93 -4.92
N THR A 408 2.53 -5.70 -3.86
CA THR A 408 1.98 -7.06 -3.94
C THR A 408 0.46 -7.05 -3.87
N GLY A 409 -0.19 -7.98 -4.56
CA GLY A 409 -1.59 -8.28 -4.35
C GLY A 409 -1.87 -8.73 -2.92
N SER A 410 -3.11 -8.61 -2.46
CA SER A 410 -3.48 -9.11 -1.14
C SER A 410 -3.46 -10.64 -1.10
N ILE A 411 -3.10 -11.19 0.06
CA ILE A 411 -3.25 -12.64 0.28
C ILE A 411 -4.74 -13.03 0.20
N SER A 412 -5.62 -12.28 0.86
CA SER A 412 -7.05 -12.62 0.90
C SER A 412 -8.00 -11.44 1.10
N ALA A 413 -7.52 -10.24 1.42
CA ALA A 413 -8.38 -9.07 1.56
C ALA A 413 -8.99 -8.65 0.21
N PRO A 414 -10.25 -8.17 0.16
CA PRO A 414 -10.90 -7.72 -1.07
C PRO A 414 -10.09 -6.64 -1.78
N GLY A 415 -9.89 -6.78 -3.09
CA GLY A 415 -9.16 -5.81 -3.92
C GLY A 415 -10.00 -4.60 -4.36
N GLY A 416 -9.34 -3.58 -4.91
CA GLY A 416 -9.98 -2.33 -5.37
C GLY A 416 -11.04 -2.56 -6.44
N TRP A 417 -10.77 -3.46 -7.41
CA TRP A 417 -11.77 -3.80 -8.43
C TRP A 417 -13.02 -4.47 -7.85
N GLU A 418 -12.87 -5.38 -6.88
CA GLU A 418 -13.99 -6.02 -6.18
C GLU A 418 -14.82 -5.00 -5.41
N ALA A 419 -14.17 -4.07 -4.72
CA ALA A 419 -14.82 -2.95 -4.05
C ALA A 419 -15.60 -2.07 -5.03
N ASN A 420 -15.06 -1.79 -6.21
CA ASN A 420 -15.72 -0.98 -7.23
C ASN A 420 -16.92 -1.69 -7.87
N GLN A 421 -16.87 -3.02 -8.07
CA GLN A 421 -18.03 -3.79 -8.49
C GLN A 421 -19.22 -3.64 -7.54
N TYR A 422 -18.93 -3.57 -6.24
CA TYR A 422 -19.94 -3.39 -5.20
C TYR A 422 -20.39 -1.92 -5.07
N ARG A 423 -19.47 -0.97 -5.15
CA ARG A 423 -19.68 0.45 -4.87
C ARG A 423 -20.45 1.17 -5.98
N PHE A 424 -20.18 0.86 -7.25
CA PHE A 424 -20.82 1.55 -8.39
C PHE A 424 -22.13 0.89 -8.80
N PRO A 425 -23.29 1.61 -8.70
CA PRO A 425 -24.54 1.18 -9.29
C PRO A 425 -24.42 0.93 -10.80
N LYS A 426 -25.34 0.12 -11.37
CA LYS A 426 -25.30 -0.20 -12.80
C LYS A 426 -25.60 1.00 -13.71
N ASP A 427 -26.34 1.96 -13.20
CA ASP A 427 -26.76 3.20 -13.87
C ASP A 427 -25.84 4.39 -13.63
N GLU A 428 -24.74 4.20 -12.88
CA GLU A 428 -23.73 5.23 -12.67
C GLU A 428 -23.00 5.58 -13.99
N PRO A 429 -23.05 6.83 -14.47
CA PRO A 429 -22.50 7.21 -15.77
C PRO A 429 -21.03 6.90 -15.96
N LEU A 430 -20.21 7.05 -14.90
CA LEU A 430 -18.78 6.79 -14.94
C LEU A 430 -18.39 5.34 -14.64
N ARG A 431 -19.37 4.47 -14.29
CA ARG A 431 -19.11 3.06 -14.01
C ARG A 431 -18.28 2.35 -15.10
N PRO A 432 -18.47 2.61 -16.42
CA PRO A 432 -17.69 1.96 -17.46
C PRO A 432 -16.18 2.18 -17.37
N LEU A 433 -15.72 3.23 -16.68
CA LEU A 433 -14.30 3.50 -16.45
C LEU A 433 -13.69 2.61 -15.35
N TRP A 434 -14.54 2.10 -14.46
CA TRP A 434 -14.13 1.30 -13.30
C TRP A 434 -14.45 -0.18 -13.49
N VAL A 435 -15.68 -0.44 -13.96
CA VAL A 435 -16.26 -1.78 -14.12
C VAL A 435 -16.99 -1.78 -15.47
N GLY A 436 -16.23 -1.87 -16.56
CA GLY A 436 -16.75 -1.83 -17.92
C GLY A 436 -17.00 -3.21 -18.50
N GLN A 437 -17.65 -3.25 -19.65
CA GLN A 437 -17.93 -4.46 -20.40
C GLN A 437 -17.90 -4.14 -21.89
N GLY A 438 -17.03 -4.80 -22.65
CA GLY A 438 -17.04 -4.73 -24.11
C GLY A 438 -18.18 -5.54 -24.71
N PRO A 439 -18.47 -5.36 -26.00
CA PRO A 439 -19.63 -6.00 -26.67
C PRO A 439 -19.61 -7.54 -26.64
N GLN A 440 -18.43 -8.16 -26.48
CA GLN A 440 -18.26 -9.61 -26.50
C GLN A 440 -17.97 -10.20 -25.12
N ASP A 441 -17.84 -9.37 -24.09
CA ASP A 441 -17.54 -9.82 -22.75
C ASP A 441 -18.77 -10.46 -22.11
N GLN A 442 -18.60 -11.62 -21.49
CA GLN A 442 -19.66 -12.30 -20.73
C GLN A 442 -19.84 -11.71 -19.33
N ALA A 443 -18.82 -11.04 -18.80
CA ALA A 443 -18.81 -10.44 -17.48
C ALA A 443 -18.07 -9.08 -17.48
N PRO A 444 -18.34 -8.22 -16.48
CA PRO A 444 -17.60 -6.98 -16.31
C PRO A 444 -16.08 -7.20 -16.19
N GLN A 445 -15.31 -6.29 -16.77
CA GLN A 445 -13.86 -6.30 -16.83
C GLN A 445 -13.26 -5.25 -15.88
N PRO A 446 -12.01 -5.43 -15.41
CA PRO A 446 -11.33 -4.49 -14.50
C PRO A 446 -10.84 -3.24 -15.27
N MET A 447 -11.77 -2.42 -15.73
CA MET A 447 -11.45 -1.24 -16.53
C MET A 447 -10.64 -0.20 -15.77
N ILE A 448 -10.71 -0.19 -14.45
CA ILE A 448 -9.85 0.63 -13.60
C ILE A 448 -8.34 0.40 -13.89
N ASN A 449 -7.92 -0.83 -14.20
CA ASN A 449 -6.53 -1.12 -14.56
C ASN A 449 -6.13 -0.36 -15.83
N MET A 450 -7.01 -0.37 -16.84
CA MET A 450 -6.83 0.38 -18.07
C MET A 450 -6.92 1.89 -17.84
N LEU A 451 -7.82 2.34 -16.98
CA LEU A 451 -7.99 3.75 -16.62
C LEU A 451 -6.67 4.32 -16.06
N LEU A 452 -6.07 3.61 -15.10
CA LEU A 452 -4.82 4.01 -14.47
C LEU A 452 -3.61 3.93 -15.41
N ARG A 453 -3.58 2.95 -16.30
CA ARG A 453 -2.47 2.74 -17.24
C ARG A 453 -2.57 3.60 -18.50
N HIS A 454 -3.75 3.69 -19.08
CA HIS A 454 -3.97 4.20 -20.43
C HIS A 454 -4.92 5.39 -20.50
N GLY A 455 -5.78 5.58 -19.48
CA GLY A 455 -6.68 6.72 -19.37
C GLY A 455 -8.08 6.50 -19.93
N VAL A 456 -8.90 7.54 -19.80
CA VAL A 456 -10.32 7.55 -20.08
C VAL A 456 -10.65 7.09 -21.51
N ARG A 457 -9.92 7.62 -22.52
CA ARG A 457 -10.19 7.31 -23.94
C ARG A 457 -10.00 5.83 -24.25
N SER A 458 -8.97 5.21 -23.66
CA SER A 458 -8.72 3.76 -23.81
C SER A 458 -9.86 2.93 -23.20
N CYS A 459 -10.35 3.28 -22.02
CA CYS A 459 -11.49 2.61 -21.40
C CYS A 459 -12.72 2.67 -22.30
N LEU A 460 -13.09 3.85 -22.78
CA LEU A 460 -14.27 4.05 -23.62
C LEU A 460 -14.15 3.35 -24.97
N GLU A 461 -12.96 3.32 -25.58
CA GLU A 461 -12.75 2.58 -26.83
C GLU A 461 -12.90 1.06 -26.61
N TYR A 462 -12.41 0.52 -25.48
CA TYR A 462 -12.62 -0.89 -25.16
C TYR A 462 -14.10 -1.22 -24.96
N VAL A 463 -14.81 -0.42 -24.17
CA VAL A 463 -16.26 -0.61 -23.95
C VAL A 463 -17.03 -0.58 -25.26
N LYS A 464 -16.62 0.24 -26.23
CA LYS A 464 -17.23 0.36 -27.54
C LYS A 464 -16.88 -0.80 -28.47
N SER A 465 -15.60 -1.21 -28.54
CA SER A 465 -15.11 -2.14 -29.57
C SER A 465 -14.86 -3.56 -29.07
N GLY A 466 -14.59 -3.76 -27.77
CA GLY A 466 -14.10 -5.02 -27.21
C GLY A 466 -12.67 -5.37 -27.62
N ASP A 467 -11.97 -4.47 -28.32
CA ASP A 467 -10.63 -4.70 -28.86
C ASP A 467 -9.57 -3.99 -28.00
N ILE A 468 -8.77 -4.78 -27.28
CA ILE A 468 -7.73 -4.29 -26.38
C ILE A 468 -6.63 -3.52 -27.13
N ASN A 469 -6.32 -3.88 -28.37
CA ASN A 469 -5.28 -3.22 -29.15
C ASN A 469 -5.74 -1.83 -29.59
N LYS A 470 -6.97 -1.71 -30.10
CA LYS A 470 -7.58 -0.41 -30.41
C LYS A 470 -7.68 0.48 -29.19
N ALA A 471 -8.02 -0.09 -28.04
CA ALA A 471 -8.06 0.65 -26.79
C ALA A 471 -6.68 1.22 -26.41
N ARG A 472 -5.62 0.41 -26.51
CA ARG A 472 -4.24 0.86 -26.23
C ARG A 472 -3.73 1.92 -27.20
N GLU A 473 -4.18 1.94 -28.46
CA GLU A 473 -3.88 3.00 -29.40
C GLU A 473 -4.40 4.38 -28.94
N GLN A 474 -5.41 4.40 -28.05
CA GLN A 474 -5.96 5.61 -27.44
C GLN A 474 -5.26 6.01 -26.13
N SER A 475 -4.16 5.36 -25.77
CA SER A 475 -3.43 5.60 -24.54
C SER A 475 -2.94 7.04 -24.42
N ASN A 476 -3.09 7.63 -23.23
CA ASN A 476 -2.49 8.92 -22.90
C ASN A 476 -1.04 8.72 -22.41
N PRO A 477 0.00 9.02 -23.20
CA PRO A 477 1.39 8.74 -22.83
C PRO A 477 1.90 9.61 -21.69
N GLN A 478 1.18 10.68 -21.33
CA GLN A 478 1.54 11.58 -20.24
C GLN A 478 0.88 11.18 -18.92
N LEU A 479 -0.11 10.30 -18.95
CA LEU A 479 -0.86 9.92 -17.75
C LEU A 479 0.04 9.20 -16.75
N SER A 480 0.54 8.05 -17.10
CA SER A 480 1.21 7.14 -16.16
C SER A 480 2.48 6.51 -16.75
N PRO A 481 3.48 7.31 -17.20
CA PRO A 481 4.72 6.76 -17.75
C PRO A 481 5.56 6.01 -16.70
N HIS A 482 5.25 6.16 -15.42
CA HIS A 482 5.88 5.49 -14.31
C HIS A 482 5.37 4.06 -14.13
N LEU A 483 4.14 3.74 -14.54
CA LEU A 483 3.56 2.41 -14.40
C LEU A 483 3.96 1.49 -15.55
N SER A 484 4.35 0.27 -15.22
CA SER A 484 4.57 -0.84 -16.17
C SER A 484 3.47 -1.89 -16.06
N PHE A 485 2.83 -1.98 -14.90
CA PHE A 485 1.77 -2.95 -14.62
C PHE A 485 0.88 -2.45 -13.48
N VAL A 486 -0.43 -2.70 -13.58
CA VAL A 486 -1.38 -2.51 -12.50
C VAL A 486 -2.53 -3.52 -12.58
N ASP A 487 -2.81 -4.22 -11.47
CA ASP A 487 -3.99 -5.07 -11.33
C ASP A 487 -4.64 -4.87 -9.96
N THR A 488 -5.71 -4.08 -9.95
CA THR A 488 -6.45 -3.70 -8.74
C THR A 488 -7.35 -4.80 -8.18
N GLY A 489 -7.41 -5.95 -8.85
CA GLY A 489 -8.17 -7.13 -8.42
C GLY A 489 -7.31 -8.35 -8.15
N GLY A 490 -5.98 -8.22 -8.27
CA GLY A 490 -5.06 -9.33 -8.14
C GLY A 490 -4.86 -9.81 -6.70
N HIS A 491 -4.91 -11.13 -6.50
CA HIS A 491 -4.62 -11.79 -5.23
C HIS A 491 -3.42 -12.71 -5.37
N GLY A 492 -2.61 -12.82 -4.34
CA GLY A 492 -1.45 -13.69 -4.35
C GLY A 492 -0.24 -13.10 -3.66
N TYR A 493 0.93 -13.27 -4.24
CA TYR A 493 2.19 -12.80 -3.65
C TYR A 493 3.18 -12.36 -4.73
N ALA A 494 4.21 -11.66 -4.32
CA ALA A 494 5.31 -11.30 -5.20
C ALA A 494 6.62 -11.93 -4.71
N VAL A 495 7.50 -12.27 -5.65
CA VAL A 495 8.83 -12.83 -5.37
C VAL A 495 9.89 -11.90 -5.95
N VAL A 496 10.88 -11.54 -5.13
CA VAL A 496 12.05 -10.76 -5.55
C VAL A 496 13.27 -11.65 -5.56
N ARG A 497 14.06 -11.56 -6.61
CA ARG A 497 15.40 -12.11 -6.71
C ARG A 497 16.37 -10.98 -7.04
N VAL A 498 17.39 -10.81 -6.22
CA VAL A 498 18.46 -9.84 -6.45
C VAL A 498 19.81 -10.52 -6.59
N SER A 499 20.58 -10.05 -7.54
CA SER A 499 21.96 -10.48 -7.79
C SER A 499 22.88 -9.27 -7.93
N LYS A 500 24.16 -9.49 -8.17
CA LYS A 500 25.10 -8.40 -8.50
C LYS A 500 24.67 -7.66 -9.78
N GLY A 501 24.04 -8.34 -10.74
CA GLY A 501 23.79 -7.82 -12.09
C GLY A 501 22.38 -7.34 -12.34
N ASP A 502 21.40 -7.86 -11.62
CA ASP A 502 19.98 -7.59 -11.88
C ASP A 502 19.10 -7.80 -10.66
N MET A 503 17.90 -7.21 -10.71
CA MET A 503 16.74 -7.51 -9.89
C MET A 503 15.66 -8.09 -10.79
N GLU A 504 15.06 -9.17 -10.34
CA GLU A 504 13.87 -9.76 -10.94
C GLU A 504 12.75 -9.77 -9.90
N THR A 505 11.57 -9.29 -10.28
CA THR A 505 10.36 -9.36 -9.45
C THR A 505 9.31 -10.14 -10.23
N GLU A 506 8.67 -11.09 -9.59
CA GLU A 506 7.62 -11.90 -10.21
C GLU A 506 6.34 -11.78 -9.41
N PHE A 507 5.24 -11.43 -10.08
CA PHE A 507 3.90 -11.47 -9.52
C PHE A 507 3.26 -12.83 -9.81
N VAL A 508 2.77 -13.48 -8.76
CA VAL A 508 2.05 -14.75 -8.81
C VAL A 508 0.62 -14.49 -8.40
N CYS A 509 -0.26 -14.36 -9.39
CA CYS A 509 -1.67 -14.05 -9.17
C CYS A 509 -2.51 -15.32 -9.20
N ILE A 510 -3.15 -15.64 -8.08
CA ILE A 510 -4.09 -16.74 -7.95
C ILE A 510 -5.53 -16.27 -8.18
N GLU A 511 -6.45 -17.21 -8.38
CA GLU A 511 -7.87 -16.91 -8.37
C GLU A 511 -8.29 -16.24 -7.04
N ARG A 512 -9.35 -15.39 -7.09
CA ARG A 512 -9.88 -14.70 -5.92
C ARG A 512 -10.14 -15.68 -4.78
N PRO A 513 -9.45 -15.58 -3.64
CA PRO A 513 -9.45 -16.61 -2.59
C PRO A 513 -10.65 -16.47 -1.64
N VAL A 514 -11.86 -16.57 -2.18
CA VAL A 514 -13.11 -16.51 -1.39
C VAL A 514 -13.24 -17.72 -0.49
N ASN A 515 -12.91 -18.92 -1.01
CA ASN A 515 -12.98 -20.18 -0.29
C ASN A 515 -11.60 -20.85 -0.22
N ARG A 516 -11.42 -21.69 0.80
CA ARG A 516 -10.24 -22.54 0.90
C ARG A 516 -10.20 -23.51 -0.28
N SER A 517 -9.04 -23.61 -0.94
CA SER A 517 -8.82 -24.57 -2.02
C SER A 517 -8.44 -25.94 -1.47
N ASP A 518 -9.01 -26.99 -2.06
CA ASP A 518 -8.60 -28.38 -1.77
C ASP A 518 -7.42 -28.84 -2.65
N GLN A 519 -7.00 -28.01 -3.62
CA GLN A 519 -5.89 -28.34 -4.51
C GLN A 519 -4.54 -28.21 -3.79
N PRO A 520 -3.60 -29.13 -3.99
CA PRO A 520 -2.26 -29.08 -3.37
C PRO A 520 -1.49 -27.79 -3.66
N ASP A 521 -1.73 -27.20 -4.83
CA ASP A 521 -1.10 -25.99 -5.32
C ASP A 521 -1.86 -24.70 -4.97
N GLY A 522 -2.87 -24.76 -4.09
CA GLY A 522 -3.67 -23.61 -3.66
C GLY A 522 -4.77 -23.19 -4.65
N GLY A 523 -4.95 -23.88 -5.77
CA GLY A 523 -5.98 -23.61 -6.77
C GLY A 523 -5.46 -22.92 -8.04
N PRO A 524 -6.37 -22.44 -8.92
CA PRO A 524 -5.99 -21.90 -10.22
C PRO A 524 -5.05 -20.70 -10.14
N LEU A 525 -4.11 -20.63 -11.07
CA LEU A 525 -3.28 -19.48 -11.33
C LEU A 525 -3.94 -18.63 -12.42
N ASN A 526 -4.17 -17.33 -12.13
CA ASN A 526 -4.71 -16.39 -13.11
C ASN A 526 -3.63 -15.94 -14.09
N TYR A 527 -2.48 -15.56 -13.54
CA TYR A 527 -1.32 -15.17 -14.35
C TYR A 527 -0.03 -15.15 -13.53
N ARG A 528 1.07 -15.11 -14.27
CA ARG A 528 2.42 -14.85 -13.77
C ARG A 528 3.07 -13.79 -14.65
N VAL A 529 3.56 -12.72 -14.04
CA VAL A 529 4.26 -11.64 -14.74
C VAL A 529 5.60 -11.39 -14.09
N ARG A 530 6.64 -11.30 -14.91
CA ARG A 530 8.01 -11.08 -14.50
C ARG A 530 8.50 -9.73 -14.95
N PHE A 531 9.16 -9.04 -14.04
CA PHE A 531 9.78 -7.74 -14.24
C PHE A 531 11.28 -7.90 -14.04
N ARG A 532 12.10 -7.40 -14.97
CA ARG A 532 13.55 -7.48 -14.86
C ARG A 532 14.17 -6.10 -15.04
N ALA A 533 15.08 -5.76 -14.13
CA ALA A 533 15.85 -4.54 -14.18
C ALA A 533 17.35 -4.89 -14.07
N PRO A 534 18.15 -4.58 -15.10
CA PRO A 534 19.59 -4.64 -14.97
C PRO A 534 20.08 -3.59 -13.97
N MET A 535 21.17 -3.88 -13.26
CA MET A 535 21.82 -2.88 -12.41
C MET A 535 22.23 -1.67 -13.25
N TRP A 536 21.88 -0.46 -12.78
CA TRP A 536 22.22 0.80 -13.45
C TRP A 536 23.33 1.54 -12.71
N ARG A 537 24.05 2.38 -13.44
CA ARG A 537 25.12 3.22 -12.91
C ARG A 537 24.57 4.55 -12.38
N LYS A 538 25.35 5.23 -11.57
CA LYS A 538 25.04 6.60 -11.13
C LYS A 538 24.74 7.49 -12.34
N GLY A 539 23.60 8.18 -12.30
CA GLY A 539 23.14 9.07 -13.35
C GLY A 539 22.40 8.40 -14.52
N GLU A 540 22.32 7.07 -14.53
CA GLU A 540 21.48 6.34 -15.50
C GLU A 540 20.06 6.17 -14.96
N THR A 541 19.09 6.17 -15.87
CA THR A 541 17.69 5.89 -15.56
C THR A 541 17.46 4.38 -15.44
N PRO A 542 16.84 3.87 -14.35
CA PRO A 542 16.50 2.47 -14.23
C PRO A 542 15.55 2.02 -15.35
N LYS A 543 15.84 0.87 -15.94
CA LYS A 543 14.99 0.19 -16.94
C LYS A 543 14.21 -0.90 -16.25
N LEU A 544 13.00 -1.17 -16.72
CA LEU A 544 12.15 -2.22 -16.23
C LEU A 544 11.48 -2.92 -17.41
N ASP A 545 11.92 -4.13 -17.71
CA ASP A 545 11.35 -4.98 -18.75
C ASP A 545 10.23 -5.82 -18.14
N THR A 546 9.09 -5.91 -18.83
CA THR A 546 7.91 -6.66 -18.39
C THR A 546 7.69 -7.85 -19.32
N LYS A 547 7.46 -9.02 -18.75
CA LYS A 547 7.14 -10.25 -19.49
C LYS A 547 6.00 -11.00 -18.82
N VAL A 548 4.89 -11.19 -19.52
CA VAL A 548 3.85 -12.16 -19.15
C VAL A 548 4.42 -13.56 -19.37
N VAL A 549 4.51 -14.34 -18.30
CA VAL A 549 5.07 -15.71 -18.30
C VAL A 549 3.96 -16.74 -18.51
N GLU A 550 2.81 -16.49 -17.86
CA GLU A 550 1.65 -17.38 -17.87
C GLU A 550 0.37 -16.58 -17.68
N GLY A 551 -0.75 -17.04 -18.24
CA GLY A 551 -2.05 -16.39 -18.15
C GLY A 551 -2.21 -15.16 -19.05
N ASP A 552 -3.28 -14.40 -18.84
CA ASP A 552 -3.62 -13.23 -19.67
C ASP A 552 -4.07 -12.01 -18.84
N PRO A 553 -3.12 -11.20 -18.33
CA PRO A 553 -3.43 -9.94 -17.64
C PRO A 553 -3.65 -8.78 -18.62
N LYS A 554 -4.44 -8.96 -19.66
CA LYS A 554 -4.55 -8.02 -20.81
C LYS A 554 -4.95 -6.59 -20.43
N PHE A 555 -5.65 -6.38 -19.31
CA PHE A 555 -6.03 -5.03 -18.85
C PHE A 555 -4.95 -4.35 -18.00
N SER A 556 -3.93 -5.10 -17.58
CA SER A 556 -2.95 -4.69 -16.58
C SER A 556 -1.59 -4.27 -17.17
N VAL A 557 -1.31 -4.63 -18.42
CA VAL A 557 -0.05 -4.37 -19.13
C VAL A 557 -0.13 -3.23 -20.15
#